data_524d1f73c084279e1a66ec87c9e39825
#
_entry.id   524d1f73c084279e1a66ec87c9e39825
#
_cell.length_a   1.000
_cell.length_b   1.000
_cell.length_c   1.000
_cell.angle_alpha   90.00
_cell.angle_beta   90.00
_cell.angle_gamma   90.00
#
_symmetry.space_group_name_H-M   'P 1'
#
loop_
_entity.id
_entity.type
_entity.pdbx_description
1 polymer ?
#
loop_
_entity_poly.entity_id
_entity_poly.type
_entity_poly.pdbx_seq_one_letter_code
_entity_poly.pdbx_strand_id
1 'polypeptide(L)'
;MTVLLAGDTSTNAMIIAHDVVPHRFARHRCAVQARPEQGNDVAQTHGLDLGWTKARTVAPQRRMGVGEAHAHHGELLQGVFYRDDGRRSRALVTLPFPSRGSRAVFRAGAGESGTVTVDGEGFAKVRRAAELTLRALPGAPAEGHVEITSDVPRGLGLDSSTSDVTATIRAVADCLGAAPTAEQVARLATLAEGACDSIMIEDRVVLFAHREGTVLETLGPRLPPMIVVGCDTDPGGAVDTLEHPPARYNDWEIGAFLVLRTVLRRAITAWDVPLLGKVATVSAQINQRFLPKPDLDFLLAVCREEGGCGVQVAHSGTVAGVIFDPSRRGAVDAVARCMRRIEDHGLPTTNVIGADLLPEGLDASVS
;
A
#
# COMPACT_ATOMS: atom_id res chain seq x y z
N MET A 1 12.34 1.73 31.47
CA MET A 1 12.89 2.06 30.14
C MET A 1 12.06 3.20 29.57
N THR A 2 12.47 4.43 29.82
CA THR A 2 11.73 5.63 29.48
C THR A 2 12.31 6.18 28.18
N VAL A 3 11.56 6.11 27.11
CA VAL A 3 11.92 6.77 25.85
C VAL A 3 11.43 8.21 25.95
N LEU A 4 12.32 9.13 26.26
CA LEU A 4 12.08 10.57 26.21
C LEU A 4 12.24 11.03 24.77
N LEU A 5 11.15 11.32 24.09
CA LEU A 5 11.13 12.11 22.87
C LEU A 5 11.14 13.59 23.25
N ALA A 6 12.32 14.09 23.63
CA ALA A 6 12.51 15.52 23.83
C ALA A 6 12.80 16.18 22.47
N GLY A 7 12.02 17.19 22.10
CA GLY A 7 12.29 17.98 20.92
C GLY A 7 13.42 18.96 21.18
N ASP A 8 14.45 18.94 20.36
CA ASP A 8 15.21 20.11 19.97
C ASP A 8 15.95 19.88 18.64
N THR A 9 16.16 20.94 17.91
CA THR A 9 16.14 21.10 16.48
C THR A 9 17.50 21.03 15.80
N SER A 10 18.36 20.06 16.03
CA SER A 10 19.57 19.94 15.17
C SER A 10 20.33 18.61 15.15
N THR A 11 19.81 17.50 15.68
CA THR A 11 20.61 16.24 15.64
C THR A 11 19.75 14.98 15.77
N ASN A 12 18.63 14.86 15.04
CA ASN A 12 17.64 13.80 15.29
C ASN A 12 17.88 12.46 14.57
N ALA A 13 18.96 12.29 13.82
CA ALA A 13 19.28 10.99 13.21
C ALA A 13 20.24 10.12 14.06
N MET A 14 20.76 10.62 15.18
CA MET A 14 21.88 9.99 15.90
C MET A 14 21.61 9.58 17.37
N ILE A 15 20.42 9.81 17.90
CA ILE A 15 20.15 9.60 19.35
C ILE A 15 19.52 8.24 19.71
N ILE A 16 19.30 7.35 18.72
CA ILE A 16 18.84 5.97 19.05
C ILE A 16 20.02 5.00 19.28
N ALA A 17 21.28 5.44 19.13
CA ALA A 17 22.45 4.55 19.05
C ALA A 17 23.36 4.49 20.31
N HIS A 18 23.15 5.25 21.35
CA HIS A 18 24.01 5.20 22.53
C HIS A 18 23.19 4.96 23.80
N ASP A 19 23.06 3.74 24.21
CA ASP A 19 22.94 3.19 25.57
C ASP A 19 22.23 1.81 25.55
N VAL A 20 22.84 0.84 24.87
CA VAL A 20 22.56 -0.57 25.15
C VAL A 20 23.87 -1.21 25.62
N VAL A 21 24.02 -1.28 26.94
CA VAL A 21 25.08 -2.07 27.59
C VAL A 21 24.90 -3.54 27.22
N PRO A 22 25.96 -4.24 26.77
CA PRO A 22 25.83 -5.63 26.37
C PRO A 22 25.73 -6.55 27.59
N HIS A 23 24.54 -7.03 27.90
CA HIS A 23 24.41 -8.22 28.73
C HIS A 23 24.89 -9.45 27.96
N ARG A 24 25.90 -10.12 28.52
CA ARG A 24 26.45 -11.38 28.05
C ARG A 24 25.34 -12.43 27.90
N PHE A 25 24.94 -12.72 26.70
CA PHE A 25 24.21 -13.93 26.36
C PHE A 25 25.19 -15.00 25.92
N ALA A 26 25.10 -16.16 26.59
CA ALA A 26 25.89 -17.35 26.32
C ALA A 26 25.72 -17.79 24.84
N ARG A 27 26.84 -18.08 24.19
CA ARG A 27 26.90 -18.59 22.83
C ARG A 27 26.36 -20.03 22.78
N HIS A 28 25.10 -20.20 22.39
CA HIS A 28 24.69 -21.44 21.76
C HIS A 28 24.78 -21.24 20.24
N ARG A 29 25.80 -21.85 19.65
CA ARG A 29 25.92 -21.99 18.20
C ARG A 29 24.88 -23.00 17.73
N CYS A 30 23.73 -22.51 17.26
CA CYS A 30 22.90 -23.25 16.33
C CYS A 30 23.28 -22.79 14.93
N ALA A 31 24.00 -23.64 14.21
CA ALA A 31 24.30 -23.43 12.80
C ALA A 31 23.00 -23.67 12.00
N VAL A 32 22.22 -22.64 11.79
CA VAL A 32 21.16 -22.66 10.79
C VAL A 32 21.82 -22.36 9.45
N GLN A 33 22.02 -23.40 8.65
CA GLN A 33 22.38 -23.27 7.25
C GLN A 33 21.30 -22.46 6.55
N ALA A 34 21.64 -21.26 6.07
CA ALA A 34 20.81 -20.48 5.17
C ALA A 34 20.60 -21.29 3.89
N ARG A 35 19.40 -21.81 3.68
CA ARG A 35 18.98 -22.30 2.36
C ARG A 35 18.84 -21.09 1.45
N PRO A 36 19.31 -21.15 0.19
CA PRO A 36 19.09 -20.09 -0.78
C PRO A 36 17.58 -19.92 -0.99
N GLU A 37 17.15 -18.65 -1.10
CA GLU A 37 15.79 -18.31 -1.52
C GLU A 37 15.53 -18.97 -2.88
N GLN A 38 14.75 -20.01 -2.89
CA GLN A 38 14.28 -20.62 -4.14
C GLN A 38 13.38 -19.61 -4.82
N GLY A 39 13.76 -19.21 -6.03
CA GLY A 39 12.90 -18.45 -6.92
C GLY A 39 11.55 -19.13 -7.00
N ASN A 40 10.48 -18.34 -6.85
CA ASN A 40 9.11 -18.81 -6.99
C ASN A 40 8.91 -19.32 -8.43
N ASP A 41 9.06 -20.63 -8.57
CA ASP A 41 8.66 -21.35 -9.77
C ASP A 41 7.13 -21.28 -9.88
N VAL A 42 6.64 -20.47 -10.82
CA VAL A 42 5.21 -20.22 -11.09
C VAL A 42 4.60 -21.41 -11.86
N ALA A 43 4.83 -22.61 -11.40
CA ALA A 43 4.23 -23.81 -11.98
C ALA A 43 3.79 -24.77 -10.86
N GLN A 44 2.59 -24.52 -10.33
CA GLN A 44 1.70 -25.57 -9.82
C GLN A 44 0.40 -24.96 -9.28
N THR A 45 -0.55 -24.62 -10.18
CA THR A 45 -1.94 -24.29 -9.84
C THR A 45 -2.78 -25.58 -9.74
N HIS A 46 -2.36 -26.54 -8.95
CA HIS A 46 -3.22 -27.64 -8.59
C HIS A 46 -3.97 -27.32 -7.31
N GLY A 47 -5.28 -26.99 -7.45
CA GLY A 47 -6.23 -26.86 -6.35
C GLY A 47 -5.99 -25.61 -5.48
N LEU A 48 -6.35 -24.42 -6.00
CA LEU A 48 -6.50 -23.22 -5.15
C LEU A 48 -7.68 -23.44 -4.20
N ASP A 49 -7.46 -24.13 -3.08
CA ASP A 49 -8.41 -24.15 -1.98
C ASP A 49 -8.32 -22.82 -1.23
N LEU A 50 -9.05 -21.83 -1.72
CA LEU A 50 -9.18 -20.52 -1.07
C LEU A 50 -10.18 -20.57 0.09
N GLY A 51 -10.65 -21.76 0.48
CA GLY A 51 -11.65 -21.92 1.53
C GLY A 51 -13.00 -21.27 1.15
N TRP A 52 -13.30 -21.21 -0.13
CA TRP A 52 -14.60 -20.73 -0.60
C TRP A 52 -15.64 -21.78 -0.21
N THR A 53 -16.27 -21.58 0.94
CA THR A 53 -17.45 -22.35 1.29
C THR A 53 -18.52 -22.02 0.23
N LYS A 54 -19.07 -23.08 -0.38
CA LYS A 54 -20.23 -22.93 -1.25
C LYS A 54 -21.23 -22.02 -0.56
N ALA A 55 -21.41 -20.78 -1.06
CA ALA A 55 -22.51 -19.95 -0.64
C ALA A 55 -23.78 -20.82 -0.80
N ARG A 56 -24.49 -21.06 0.31
CA ARG A 56 -25.74 -21.86 0.32
C ARG A 56 -26.82 -21.04 -0.37
N THR A 57 -26.96 -21.15 -1.61
CA THR A 57 -27.80 -20.57 -2.64
C THR A 57 -26.95 -19.90 -3.71
N VAL A 58 -26.79 -20.58 -4.81
CA VAL A 58 -26.33 -19.97 -6.05
C VAL A 58 -27.41 -18.95 -6.40
N ALA A 59 -27.13 -17.66 -6.12
CA ALA A 59 -27.92 -16.59 -6.70
C ALA A 59 -27.85 -16.80 -8.24
N PRO A 60 -28.92 -16.47 -8.98
CA PRO A 60 -28.91 -16.66 -10.43
C PRO A 60 -27.68 -15.94 -10.99
N GLN A 61 -26.86 -16.68 -11.76
CA GLN A 61 -25.69 -16.11 -12.45
C GLN A 61 -26.19 -14.92 -13.27
N ARG A 62 -25.72 -13.74 -12.91
CA ARG A 62 -25.95 -12.54 -13.70
C ARG A 62 -25.13 -12.64 -14.97
N ARG A 63 -25.61 -12.08 -16.08
CA ARG A 63 -24.80 -12.01 -17.31
C ARG A 63 -23.67 -10.97 -17.18
N MET A 64 -23.74 -10.11 -16.18
CA MET A 64 -22.82 -9.00 -15.94
C MET A 64 -22.65 -8.77 -14.45
N GLY A 65 -21.43 -8.47 -14.03
CA GLY A 65 -21.10 -8.02 -12.69
C GLY A 65 -20.22 -6.78 -12.70
N VAL A 66 -20.26 -6.04 -11.60
CA VAL A 66 -19.52 -4.79 -11.42
C VAL A 66 -18.69 -4.88 -10.16
N GLY A 67 -17.47 -4.35 -10.23
CA GLY A 67 -16.59 -4.23 -9.08
C GLY A 67 -15.86 -2.89 -9.10
N GLU A 68 -15.61 -2.37 -7.91
CA GLU A 68 -14.90 -1.11 -7.72
C GLU A 68 -13.80 -1.31 -6.67
N ALA A 69 -12.72 -0.56 -6.81
CA ALA A 69 -11.64 -0.50 -5.82
C ALA A 69 -11.00 0.89 -5.87
N HIS A 70 -10.66 1.43 -4.70
CA HIS A 70 -9.91 2.67 -4.63
C HIS A 70 -8.41 2.45 -4.82
N ALA A 71 -7.70 3.55 -5.05
CA ALA A 71 -6.26 3.60 -5.13
C ALA A 71 -5.63 3.74 -3.73
N HIS A 72 -4.31 3.84 -3.69
CA HIS A 72 -3.56 4.26 -2.51
C HIS A 72 -2.51 5.31 -2.88
N HIS A 73 -1.94 5.96 -1.86
CA HIS A 73 -0.91 6.97 -2.02
C HIS A 73 0.33 6.60 -1.21
N GLY A 74 0.96 5.48 -1.58
CA GLY A 74 2.14 4.99 -0.87
C GLY A 74 1.87 4.48 0.55
N GLU A 75 2.91 4.47 1.40
CA GLU A 75 2.90 3.74 2.66
C GLU A 75 3.30 4.60 3.86
N LEU A 76 2.60 4.36 4.97
CA LEU A 76 2.95 4.90 6.28
C LEU A 76 4.10 4.14 6.95
N LEU A 77 4.24 2.87 6.62
CA LEU A 77 5.31 2.00 7.10
C LEU A 77 5.57 0.91 6.07
N GLN A 78 6.84 0.65 5.76
CA GLN A 78 7.25 -0.48 4.95
C GLN A 78 8.57 -1.04 5.46
N GLY A 79 8.71 -2.38 5.46
CA GLY A 79 9.92 -3.02 5.97
C GLY A 79 9.82 -4.54 6.04
N VAL A 80 10.66 -5.12 6.90
CA VAL A 80 10.67 -6.57 7.18
C VAL A 80 10.23 -6.82 8.61
N PHE A 81 9.32 -7.76 8.78
CA PHE A 81 8.72 -8.10 10.07
C PHE A 81 8.75 -9.61 10.32
N TYR A 82 8.77 -10.00 11.58
CA TYR A 82 8.65 -11.41 11.95
C TYR A 82 7.18 -11.82 11.97
N ARG A 83 6.92 -12.99 11.41
CA ARG A 83 5.65 -13.70 11.52
C ARG A 83 5.61 -14.52 12.82
N ASP A 84 4.44 -15.04 13.16
CA ASP A 84 4.25 -15.89 14.35
C ASP A 84 5.09 -17.17 14.28
N ASP A 85 5.39 -17.67 13.07
CA ASP A 85 6.25 -18.83 12.85
C ASP A 85 7.76 -18.51 12.86
N GLY A 86 8.13 -17.28 13.21
CA GLY A 86 9.52 -16.80 13.27
C GLY A 86 10.15 -16.46 11.91
N ARG A 87 9.45 -16.70 10.79
CA ARG A 87 9.94 -16.30 9.47
C ARG A 87 9.81 -14.80 9.28
N ARG A 88 10.64 -14.25 8.40
CA ARG A 88 10.61 -12.83 8.02
C ARG A 88 9.73 -12.65 6.78
N SER A 89 8.83 -11.66 6.80
CA SER A 89 8.04 -11.22 5.65
C SER A 89 8.24 -9.74 5.42
N ARG A 90 8.21 -9.34 4.16
CA ARG A 90 8.09 -7.94 3.79
C ARG A 90 6.66 -7.53 3.95
N ALA A 91 6.42 -6.45 4.67
CA ALA A 91 5.09 -5.95 4.89
C ALA A 91 5.05 -4.42 4.90
N LEU A 92 3.86 -3.91 4.71
CA LEU A 92 3.59 -2.48 4.60
C LEU A 92 2.26 -2.11 5.26
N VAL A 93 2.10 -0.82 5.50
CA VAL A 93 0.85 -0.20 5.93
C VAL A 93 0.49 0.86 4.91
N THR A 94 -0.48 0.56 4.08
CA THR A 94 -0.92 1.38 2.95
C THR A 94 -1.67 2.63 3.42
N LEU A 95 -1.45 3.76 2.75
CA LEU A 95 -2.27 4.95 2.88
C LEU A 95 -3.37 4.93 1.81
N PRO A 96 -4.66 4.72 2.16
CA PRO A 96 -5.75 4.70 1.20
C PRO A 96 -5.95 6.05 0.49
N PHE A 97 -6.38 5.99 -0.77
CA PHE A 97 -6.77 7.16 -1.55
C PHE A 97 -8.19 6.97 -2.13
N PRO A 98 -9.23 7.17 -1.32
CA PRO A 98 -10.60 6.78 -1.64
C PRO A 98 -11.28 7.62 -2.75
N SER A 99 -10.76 8.81 -3.06
CA SER A 99 -11.33 9.67 -4.12
C SER A 99 -10.88 9.29 -5.54
N ARG A 100 -9.99 8.31 -5.68
CA ARG A 100 -9.51 7.76 -6.95
C ARG A 100 -9.60 6.25 -6.93
N GLY A 101 -9.78 5.63 -8.11
CA GLY A 101 -9.85 4.19 -8.17
C GLY A 101 -10.17 3.63 -9.54
N SER A 102 -10.52 2.36 -9.57
CA SER A 102 -10.88 1.62 -10.77
C SER A 102 -12.26 1.00 -10.64
N ARG A 103 -12.95 0.94 -11.75
CA ARG A 103 -14.21 0.26 -11.93
C ARG A 103 -14.10 -0.76 -13.02
N ALA A 104 -14.45 -2.01 -12.72
CA ALA A 104 -14.49 -3.11 -13.67
C ALA A 104 -15.93 -3.55 -13.95
N VAL A 105 -16.20 -3.91 -15.19
CA VAL A 105 -17.42 -4.59 -15.61
C VAL A 105 -17.03 -5.93 -16.24
N PHE A 106 -17.50 -7.03 -15.67
CA PHE A 106 -17.30 -8.36 -16.22
C PHE A 106 -18.59 -8.88 -16.87
N ARG A 107 -18.48 -9.40 -18.12
CA ARG A 107 -19.59 -10.01 -18.87
C ARG A 107 -19.27 -11.49 -19.13
N ALA A 108 -20.06 -12.37 -18.54
CA ALA A 108 -19.91 -13.81 -18.73
C ALA A 108 -20.34 -14.24 -20.14
N GLY A 109 -19.59 -15.15 -20.76
CA GLY A 109 -19.90 -15.69 -22.08
C GLY A 109 -19.72 -14.70 -23.24
N ALA A 110 -19.12 -13.53 -23.00
CA ALA A 110 -18.84 -12.53 -24.04
C ALA A 110 -17.40 -12.61 -24.58
N GLY A 111 -16.57 -13.50 -24.01
CA GLY A 111 -15.22 -13.74 -24.50
C GLY A 111 -15.17 -14.66 -25.72
N GLU A 112 -14.00 -14.77 -26.33
CA GLU A 112 -13.72 -15.81 -27.29
C GLU A 112 -13.67 -17.18 -26.61
N SER A 113 -14.08 -18.24 -27.29
CA SER A 113 -14.26 -19.57 -26.71
C SER A 113 -13.10 -20.01 -25.79
N GLY A 114 -13.41 -20.21 -24.52
CA GLY A 114 -12.46 -20.69 -23.49
C GLY A 114 -11.48 -19.66 -22.95
N THR A 115 -11.63 -18.36 -23.27
CA THR A 115 -10.69 -17.31 -22.85
C THR A 115 -11.39 -16.13 -22.18
N VAL A 116 -10.60 -15.38 -21.37
CA VAL A 116 -10.99 -14.05 -20.88
C VAL A 116 -10.33 -12.99 -21.75
N THR A 117 -11.14 -12.06 -22.27
CA THR A 117 -10.68 -10.89 -23.02
C THR A 117 -10.78 -9.63 -22.15
N VAL A 118 -9.94 -8.63 -22.45
CA VAL A 118 -9.92 -7.33 -21.77
C VAL A 118 -9.77 -6.24 -22.83
N ASP A 119 -10.51 -5.15 -22.71
CA ASP A 119 -10.36 -4.01 -23.60
C ASP A 119 -9.01 -3.30 -23.39
N GLY A 120 -8.34 -2.96 -24.50
CA GLY A 120 -7.07 -2.25 -24.50
C GLY A 120 -5.84 -3.13 -24.28
N GLU A 121 -4.67 -2.50 -24.36
CA GLU A 121 -3.36 -3.15 -24.19
C GLU A 121 -2.82 -2.97 -22.76
N GLY A 122 -1.91 -3.87 -22.35
CA GLY A 122 -1.24 -3.77 -21.04
C GLY A 122 -2.01 -4.33 -19.84
N PHE A 123 -3.15 -4.98 -20.06
CA PHE A 123 -4.00 -5.53 -18.99
C PHE A 123 -3.77 -7.03 -18.67
N ALA A 124 -2.55 -7.53 -18.83
CA ALA A 124 -2.25 -8.94 -18.57
C ALA A 124 -2.59 -9.37 -17.13
N LYS A 125 -2.35 -8.50 -16.14
CA LYS A 125 -2.67 -8.76 -14.72
C LYS A 125 -4.19 -8.81 -14.48
N VAL A 126 -4.95 -7.92 -15.10
CA VAL A 126 -6.43 -7.89 -15.06
C VAL A 126 -7.00 -9.19 -15.62
N ARG A 127 -6.55 -9.61 -16.81
CA ARG A 127 -6.96 -10.90 -17.40
C ARG A 127 -6.65 -12.05 -16.46
N ARG A 128 -5.43 -12.11 -15.95
CA ARG A 128 -5.01 -13.15 -14.99
C ARG A 128 -5.88 -13.15 -13.72
N ALA A 129 -6.24 -11.98 -13.20
CA ALA A 129 -7.12 -11.86 -12.04
C ALA A 129 -8.51 -12.42 -12.31
N ALA A 130 -9.10 -12.10 -13.47
CA ALA A 130 -10.39 -12.65 -13.88
C ALA A 130 -10.33 -14.18 -14.03
N GLU A 131 -9.32 -14.70 -14.74
CA GLU A 131 -9.11 -16.15 -14.90
C GLU A 131 -8.93 -16.89 -13.57
N LEU A 132 -8.13 -16.33 -12.64
CA LEU A 132 -7.91 -16.91 -11.31
C LEU A 132 -9.22 -16.93 -10.52
N THR A 133 -10.00 -15.85 -10.60
CA THR A 133 -11.28 -15.74 -9.88
C THR A 133 -12.30 -16.74 -10.44
N LEU A 134 -12.40 -16.89 -11.77
CA LEU A 134 -13.25 -17.89 -12.41
C LEU A 134 -12.86 -19.32 -11.98
N ARG A 135 -11.56 -19.63 -11.96
CA ARG A 135 -11.07 -20.95 -11.52
C ARG A 135 -11.36 -21.24 -10.04
N ALA A 136 -11.35 -20.19 -9.21
CA ALA A 136 -11.61 -20.33 -7.79
C ALA A 136 -13.10 -20.56 -7.47
N LEU A 137 -14.01 -20.20 -8.38
CA LEU A 137 -15.45 -20.26 -8.19
C LEU A 137 -16.06 -21.51 -8.87
N PRO A 138 -16.66 -22.43 -8.12
CA PRO A 138 -17.26 -23.63 -8.69
C PRO A 138 -18.40 -23.30 -9.67
N GLY A 139 -18.36 -23.91 -10.86
CA GLY A 139 -19.40 -23.72 -11.88
C GLY A 139 -19.33 -22.39 -12.64
N ALA A 140 -18.22 -21.68 -12.52
CA ALA A 140 -17.97 -20.48 -13.31
C ALA A 140 -17.81 -20.81 -14.80
N PRO A 141 -18.20 -19.89 -15.72
CA PRO A 141 -17.93 -20.02 -17.14
C PRO A 141 -16.41 -19.98 -17.39
N ALA A 142 -15.97 -20.61 -18.46
CA ALA A 142 -14.56 -20.59 -18.86
C ALA A 142 -14.17 -19.30 -19.60
N GLU A 143 -15.15 -18.48 -20.01
CA GLU A 143 -14.96 -17.31 -20.87
C GLU A 143 -15.71 -16.11 -20.35
N GLY A 144 -15.20 -14.92 -20.71
CA GLY A 144 -15.82 -13.65 -20.36
C GLY A 144 -15.03 -12.46 -20.89
N HIS A 145 -15.60 -11.29 -20.71
CA HIS A 145 -15.00 -10.03 -21.15
C HIS A 145 -14.96 -9.04 -19.98
N VAL A 146 -13.85 -8.33 -19.83
CA VAL A 146 -13.63 -7.31 -18.79
C VAL A 146 -13.44 -5.95 -19.45
N GLU A 147 -14.24 -4.98 -19.04
CA GLU A 147 -14.05 -3.57 -19.33
C GLU A 147 -13.52 -2.89 -18.07
N ILE A 148 -12.43 -2.10 -18.16
CA ILE A 148 -11.83 -1.35 -17.04
C ILE A 148 -11.91 0.15 -17.34
N THR A 149 -12.36 0.90 -16.33
CA THR A 149 -12.28 2.36 -16.29
C THR A 149 -11.53 2.74 -15.01
N SER A 150 -10.48 3.55 -15.13
CA SER A 150 -9.66 4.01 -14.01
C SER A 150 -9.39 5.51 -14.14
N ASP A 151 -9.49 6.23 -13.04
CA ASP A 151 -9.06 7.63 -12.92
C ASP A 151 -7.70 7.77 -12.21
N VAL A 152 -7.05 6.62 -11.95
CA VAL A 152 -5.72 6.58 -11.35
C VAL A 152 -4.65 6.74 -12.43
N PRO A 153 -3.82 7.77 -12.38
CA PRO A 153 -2.71 7.94 -13.32
C PRO A 153 -1.74 6.74 -13.26
N ARG A 154 -1.41 6.20 -14.42
CA ARG A 154 -0.47 5.07 -14.50
C ARG A 154 0.97 5.54 -14.37
N GLY A 155 1.83 4.73 -13.75
CA GLY A 155 3.27 4.97 -13.67
C GLY A 155 3.72 5.83 -12.50
N LEU A 156 2.82 6.50 -11.79
CA LEU A 156 3.18 7.37 -10.65
C LEU A 156 3.38 6.60 -9.32
N GLY A 157 3.04 5.31 -9.26
CA GLY A 157 3.07 4.57 -7.99
C GLY A 157 1.86 4.84 -7.09
N LEU A 158 0.75 5.27 -7.69
CA LEU A 158 -0.58 5.33 -7.06
C LEU A 158 -1.30 3.97 -7.16
N ASP A 159 -0.59 2.96 -7.61
CA ASP A 159 -0.98 1.55 -7.76
C ASP A 159 -2.30 1.32 -8.51
N SER A 160 -2.40 1.91 -9.69
CA SER A 160 -3.51 1.64 -10.60
C SER A 160 -3.68 0.15 -10.89
N SER A 161 -2.59 -0.64 -10.86
CA SER A 161 -2.60 -2.07 -11.13
C SER A 161 -3.40 -2.85 -10.07
N THR A 162 -3.14 -2.66 -8.77
CA THR A 162 -3.87 -3.37 -7.70
C THR A 162 -5.33 -2.92 -7.63
N SER A 163 -5.61 -1.65 -7.95
CA SER A 163 -6.98 -1.14 -8.07
C SER A 163 -7.74 -1.84 -9.22
N ASP A 164 -7.14 -1.91 -10.42
CA ASP A 164 -7.70 -2.59 -11.60
C ASP A 164 -7.96 -4.09 -11.32
N VAL A 165 -6.98 -4.78 -10.73
CA VAL A 165 -7.06 -6.19 -10.36
C VAL A 165 -8.14 -6.45 -9.31
N THR A 166 -8.18 -5.64 -8.25
CA THR A 166 -9.18 -5.77 -7.17
C THR A 166 -10.59 -5.52 -7.69
N ALA A 167 -10.79 -4.47 -8.49
CA ALA A 167 -12.07 -4.19 -9.14
C ALA A 167 -12.52 -5.36 -10.02
N THR A 168 -11.58 -5.96 -10.79
CA THR A 168 -11.86 -7.11 -11.65
C THR A 168 -12.29 -8.33 -10.85
N ILE A 169 -11.58 -8.68 -9.77
CA ILE A 169 -11.94 -9.81 -8.90
C ILE A 169 -13.36 -9.63 -8.35
N ARG A 170 -13.68 -8.41 -7.87
CA ARG A 170 -15.01 -8.05 -7.38
C ARG A 170 -16.08 -8.15 -8.46
N ALA A 171 -15.79 -7.68 -9.69
CA ALA A 171 -16.73 -7.76 -10.82
C ALA A 171 -17.06 -9.21 -11.22
N VAL A 172 -16.03 -10.07 -11.31
CA VAL A 172 -16.23 -11.49 -11.58
C VAL A 172 -17.05 -12.16 -10.49
N ALA A 173 -16.73 -11.87 -9.22
CA ALA A 173 -17.45 -12.40 -8.07
C ALA A 173 -18.93 -11.95 -8.05
N ASP A 174 -19.21 -10.66 -8.29
CA ASP A 174 -20.59 -10.13 -8.39
C ASP A 174 -21.39 -10.79 -9.51
N CYS A 175 -20.78 -10.99 -10.70
CA CYS A 175 -21.40 -11.68 -11.81
C CYS A 175 -21.84 -13.11 -11.45
N LEU A 176 -21.06 -13.79 -10.62
CA LEU A 176 -21.31 -15.16 -10.20
C LEU A 176 -22.10 -15.27 -8.89
N GLY A 177 -22.52 -14.13 -8.32
CA GLY A 177 -23.24 -14.08 -7.06
C GLY A 177 -22.41 -14.52 -5.84
N ALA A 178 -21.08 -14.39 -5.93
CA ALA A 178 -20.15 -14.71 -4.86
C ALA A 178 -19.77 -13.46 -4.08
N ALA A 179 -19.52 -13.63 -2.78
CA ALA A 179 -19.06 -12.57 -1.88
C ALA A 179 -17.73 -12.98 -1.23
N PRO A 180 -16.59 -12.76 -1.92
CA PRO A 180 -15.28 -13.08 -1.36
C PRO A 180 -14.96 -12.20 -0.16
N THR A 181 -14.26 -12.76 0.84
CA THR A 181 -13.69 -11.94 1.90
C THR A 181 -12.55 -11.08 1.36
N ALA A 182 -12.21 -9.99 2.08
CA ALA A 182 -11.09 -9.14 1.72
C ALA A 182 -9.76 -9.94 1.60
N GLU A 183 -9.54 -10.93 2.48
CA GLU A 183 -8.36 -11.79 2.44
C GLU A 183 -8.35 -12.73 1.23
N GLN A 184 -9.51 -13.20 0.77
CA GLN A 184 -9.61 -13.99 -0.45
C GLN A 184 -9.29 -13.13 -1.68
N VAL A 185 -9.81 -11.90 -1.73
CA VAL A 185 -9.47 -10.92 -2.76
C VAL A 185 -7.96 -10.63 -2.75
N ALA A 186 -7.37 -10.38 -1.57
CA ALA A 186 -5.95 -10.12 -1.41
C ALA A 186 -5.07 -11.26 -1.95
N ARG A 187 -5.43 -12.50 -1.66
CA ARG A 187 -4.72 -13.68 -2.19
C ARG A 187 -4.80 -13.78 -3.70
N LEU A 188 -5.99 -13.58 -4.28
CA LEU A 188 -6.16 -13.59 -5.74
C LEU A 188 -5.38 -12.45 -6.41
N ALA A 189 -5.43 -11.23 -5.86
CA ALA A 189 -4.68 -10.10 -6.35
C ALA A 189 -3.16 -10.38 -6.32
N THR A 190 -2.65 -10.89 -5.20
CA THR A 190 -1.23 -11.27 -5.10
C THR A 190 -0.83 -12.33 -6.12
N LEU A 191 -1.67 -13.34 -6.37
CA LEU A 191 -1.41 -14.35 -7.39
C LEU A 191 -1.45 -13.80 -8.81
N ALA A 192 -2.25 -12.76 -9.06
CA ALA A 192 -2.33 -12.12 -10.37
C ALA A 192 -1.13 -11.20 -10.65
N GLU A 193 -0.64 -10.51 -9.62
CA GLU A 193 0.38 -9.45 -9.76
C GLU A 193 1.77 -9.86 -9.29
N GLY A 194 1.90 -10.89 -8.42
CA GLY A 194 3.12 -11.25 -7.72
C GLY A 194 3.33 -10.50 -6.40
N ALA A 195 2.73 -9.35 -6.23
CA ALA A 195 2.62 -8.55 -5.01
C ALA A 195 1.45 -7.58 -5.15
N CYS A 196 0.73 -7.26 -4.06
CA CYS A 196 -0.35 -6.28 -4.07
C CYS A 196 -0.41 -5.52 -2.75
N ASP A 197 -0.99 -4.32 -2.77
CA ASP A 197 -1.25 -3.56 -1.56
C ASP A 197 -2.54 -3.97 -0.87
N SER A 198 -2.80 -3.44 0.34
CA SER A 198 -3.92 -3.87 1.18
C SER A 198 -5.24 -3.15 0.91
N ILE A 199 -5.41 -2.54 -0.28
CA ILE A 199 -6.57 -1.69 -0.60
C ILE A 199 -7.93 -2.38 -0.50
N MET A 200 -7.98 -3.70 -0.67
CA MET A 200 -9.20 -4.48 -0.51
C MET A 200 -9.66 -4.64 0.94
N ILE A 201 -8.80 -4.32 1.92
CA ILE A 201 -9.10 -4.39 3.36
C ILE A 201 -9.47 -2.98 3.82
N GLU A 202 -10.76 -2.65 3.78
CA GLU A 202 -11.27 -1.30 3.98
C GLU A 202 -11.81 -1.05 5.40
N ASP A 203 -12.05 -2.12 6.14
CA ASP A 203 -12.69 -2.10 7.47
C ASP A 203 -11.71 -1.88 8.63
N ARG A 204 -10.41 -1.93 8.36
CA ARG A 204 -9.36 -1.81 9.38
C ARG A 204 -8.00 -1.47 8.79
N VAL A 205 -7.12 -0.93 9.63
CA VAL A 205 -5.72 -0.68 9.29
C VAL A 205 -4.88 -1.92 9.58
N VAL A 206 -4.12 -2.39 8.60
CA VAL A 206 -3.37 -3.63 8.70
C VAL A 206 -1.90 -3.46 8.37
N LEU A 207 -1.05 -4.25 9.02
CA LEU A 207 0.28 -4.58 8.54
C LEU A 207 0.14 -5.76 7.59
N PHE A 208 0.42 -5.56 6.32
CA PHE A 208 0.10 -6.49 5.25
C PHE A 208 1.34 -7.02 4.55
N ALA A 209 1.49 -8.33 4.51
CA ALA A 209 2.54 -9.01 3.77
C ALA A 209 2.18 -9.06 2.28
N HIS A 210 2.59 -8.04 1.54
CA HIS A 210 2.16 -7.73 0.18
C HIS A 210 2.55 -8.79 -0.87
N ARG A 211 3.59 -9.60 -0.61
CA ARG A 211 4.01 -10.71 -1.50
C ARG A 211 3.30 -12.01 -1.20
N GLU A 212 2.78 -12.16 -0.01
CA GLU A 212 2.03 -13.35 0.44
C GLU A 212 0.51 -13.14 0.41
N GLY A 213 0.05 -11.91 0.24
CA GLY A 213 -1.36 -11.56 0.24
C GLY A 213 -2.04 -11.83 1.60
N THR A 214 -1.33 -11.60 2.73
CA THR A 214 -1.82 -11.95 4.06
C THR A 214 -1.64 -10.82 5.05
N VAL A 215 -2.62 -10.68 5.96
CA VAL A 215 -2.53 -9.77 7.11
C VAL A 215 -1.61 -10.37 8.16
N LEU A 216 -0.60 -9.61 8.59
CA LEU A 216 0.26 -9.97 9.71
C LEU A 216 -0.30 -9.48 11.04
N GLU A 217 -0.90 -8.29 11.06
CA GLU A 217 -1.45 -7.67 12.26
C GLU A 217 -2.53 -6.64 11.90
N THR A 218 -3.57 -6.54 12.72
CA THR A 218 -4.51 -5.41 12.70
C THR A 218 -4.01 -4.32 13.66
N LEU A 219 -3.74 -3.13 13.15
CA LEU A 219 -3.17 -2.01 13.90
C LEU A 219 -4.25 -1.10 14.53
N GLY A 220 -5.46 -1.12 13.99
CA GLY A 220 -6.59 -0.34 14.47
C GLY A 220 -7.77 -0.34 13.51
N PRO A 221 -8.90 0.26 13.90
CA PRO A 221 -10.12 0.23 13.08
C PRO A 221 -10.03 1.15 11.85
N ARG A 222 -9.33 2.27 11.96
CA ARG A 222 -9.16 3.26 10.88
C ARG A 222 -7.98 4.18 11.18
N LEU A 223 -7.47 4.85 10.15
CA LEU A 223 -6.47 5.91 10.30
C LEU A 223 -7.10 7.16 10.94
N PRO A 224 -6.32 7.94 11.70
CA PRO A 224 -6.77 9.26 12.13
C PRO A 224 -7.00 10.17 10.93
N PRO A 225 -7.95 11.14 10.99
CA PRO A 225 -8.13 12.14 9.96
C PRO A 225 -6.82 12.90 9.72
N MET A 226 -6.35 12.93 8.48
CA MET A 226 -5.12 13.62 8.10
C MET A 226 -5.27 14.19 6.69
N ILE A 227 -4.48 15.22 6.39
CA ILE A 227 -4.36 15.77 5.06
C ILE A 227 -2.99 15.36 4.53
N VAL A 228 -2.94 14.94 3.26
CA VAL A 228 -1.67 14.63 2.60
C VAL A 228 -1.58 15.40 1.30
N VAL A 229 -0.57 16.27 1.22
CA VAL A 229 -0.20 16.96 -0.03
C VAL A 229 0.74 16.05 -0.79
N GLY A 230 0.23 15.40 -1.84
CA GLY A 230 0.96 14.46 -2.67
C GLY A 230 1.68 15.15 -3.83
N CYS A 231 2.87 14.66 -4.17
CA CYS A 231 3.62 15.09 -5.34
C CYS A 231 4.34 13.92 -6.01
N ASP A 232 4.70 14.11 -7.29
CA ASP A 232 5.56 13.22 -8.04
C ASP A 232 7.02 13.69 -7.90
N THR A 233 7.90 12.88 -7.35
CA THR A 233 9.32 13.21 -7.11
C THR A 233 10.23 12.88 -8.29
N ASP A 234 9.71 12.25 -9.34
CA ASP A 234 10.48 11.92 -10.56
C ASP A 234 9.55 11.92 -11.80
N PRO A 235 9.08 13.09 -12.24
CA PRO A 235 8.17 13.19 -13.36
C PRO A 235 8.75 12.58 -14.64
N GLY A 236 8.11 11.52 -15.14
CA GLY A 236 8.58 10.75 -16.31
C GLY A 236 9.48 9.56 -15.97
N GLY A 237 9.86 9.37 -14.72
CA GLY A 237 10.53 8.17 -14.22
C GLY A 237 9.54 7.02 -14.06
N ALA A 238 9.58 6.02 -14.94
CA ALA A 238 8.84 4.78 -14.73
C ALA A 238 9.67 3.85 -13.85
N VAL A 239 9.18 3.54 -12.65
CA VAL A 239 9.86 2.57 -11.77
C VAL A 239 9.25 1.19 -12.01
N ASP A 240 9.99 0.31 -12.68
CA ASP A 240 9.68 -1.13 -12.66
C ASP A 240 10.25 -1.75 -11.38
N THR A 241 9.38 -1.92 -10.38
CA THR A 241 9.75 -2.51 -9.09
C THR A 241 10.20 -3.97 -9.16
N LEU A 242 9.91 -4.68 -10.26
CA LEU A 242 10.36 -6.05 -10.46
C LEU A 242 11.83 -6.12 -10.89
N GLU A 243 12.36 -5.06 -11.50
CA GLU A 243 13.78 -4.96 -11.90
C GLU A 243 14.70 -4.55 -10.74
N HIS A 244 14.16 -3.97 -9.65
CA HIS A 244 14.99 -3.59 -8.51
C HIS A 244 15.39 -4.79 -7.65
N PRO A 245 16.68 -4.88 -7.26
CA PRO A 245 17.12 -5.91 -6.32
C PRO A 245 16.32 -5.85 -5.02
N PRO A 246 15.93 -7.00 -4.47
CA PRO A 246 15.19 -7.00 -3.21
C PRO A 246 15.98 -6.26 -2.11
N ALA A 247 15.31 -5.30 -1.42
CA ALA A 247 15.90 -4.57 -0.31
C ALA A 247 16.47 -5.55 0.74
N ARG A 248 17.73 -5.36 1.15
CA ARG A 248 18.40 -6.17 2.17
C ARG A 248 18.61 -5.33 3.42
N TYR A 249 17.71 -5.51 4.38
CA TYR A 249 17.81 -4.82 5.67
C TYR A 249 18.74 -5.56 6.63
N ASN A 250 19.54 -4.81 7.36
CA ASN A 250 20.34 -5.33 8.45
C ASN A 250 19.51 -5.52 9.74
N ASP A 251 20.07 -6.17 10.76
CA ASP A 251 19.32 -6.49 11.99
C ASP A 251 18.92 -5.23 12.79
N TRP A 252 19.67 -4.13 12.68
CA TRP A 252 19.30 -2.86 13.29
C TRP A 252 18.05 -2.26 12.63
N GLU A 253 17.99 -2.25 11.30
CA GLU A 253 16.83 -1.77 10.55
C GLU A 253 15.59 -2.62 10.81
N ILE A 254 15.76 -3.94 10.89
CA ILE A 254 14.66 -4.85 11.25
C ILE A 254 14.17 -4.53 12.68
N GLY A 255 15.10 -4.29 13.60
CA GLY A 255 14.76 -3.82 14.96
C GLY A 255 14.01 -2.49 14.95
N ALA A 256 14.43 -1.54 14.11
CA ALA A 256 13.76 -0.25 13.95
C ALA A 256 12.32 -0.43 13.43
N PHE A 257 12.08 -1.29 12.44
CA PHE A 257 10.72 -1.56 11.95
C PHE A 257 9.80 -2.15 13.03
N LEU A 258 10.31 -2.99 13.92
CA LEU A 258 9.52 -3.52 15.04
C LEU A 258 9.09 -2.42 16.01
N VAL A 259 9.98 -1.46 16.27
CA VAL A 259 9.66 -0.27 17.07
C VAL A 259 8.63 0.59 16.34
N LEU A 260 8.88 0.92 15.07
CA LEU A 260 7.98 1.74 14.24
C LEU A 260 6.58 1.16 14.17
N ARG A 261 6.43 -0.17 14.01
CA ARG A 261 5.15 -0.87 14.05
C ARG A 261 4.40 -0.60 15.36
N THR A 262 5.10 -0.73 16.48
CA THR A 262 4.50 -0.51 17.82
C THR A 262 4.08 0.95 18.00
N VAL A 263 4.92 1.89 17.56
CA VAL A 263 4.63 3.33 17.62
C VAL A 263 3.48 3.68 16.69
N LEU A 264 3.41 3.11 15.47
CA LEU A 264 2.32 3.36 14.53
C LEU A 264 0.98 2.88 15.08
N ARG A 265 0.94 1.67 15.66
CA ARG A 265 -0.28 1.17 16.33
C ARG A 265 -0.74 2.11 17.44
N ARG A 266 0.18 2.64 18.27
CA ARG A 266 -0.14 3.63 19.28
C ARG A 266 -0.67 4.93 18.67
N ALA A 267 -0.05 5.42 17.59
CA ALA A 267 -0.48 6.63 16.91
C ALA A 267 -1.91 6.49 16.35
N ILE A 268 -2.22 5.35 15.73
CA ILE A 268 -3.55 5.02 15.23
C ILE A 268 -4.57 4.96 16.36
N THR A 269 -4.26 4.25 17.43
CA THR A 269 -5.17 4.09 18.58
C THR A 269 -5.43 5.40 19.32
N ALA A 270 -4.40 6.25 19.42
CA ALA A 270 -4.48 7.55 20.12
C ALA A 270 -4.91 8.71 19.20
N TRP A 271 -5.13 8.45 17.90
CA TRP A 271 -5.43 9.46 16.88
C TRP A 271 -4.36 10.57 16.81
N ASP A 272 -3.09 10.18 17.01
CA ASP A 272 -1.93 11.08 17.04
C ASP A 272 -1.29 11.18 15.64
N VAL A 273 -1.77 12.13 14.82
CA VAL A 273 -1.25 12.39 13.47
C VAL A 273 0.22 12.80 13.49
N PRO A 274 0.69 13.67 14.40
CA PRO A 274 2.11 13.97 14.55
C PRO A 274 3.00 12.75 14.78
N LEU A 275 2.57 11.82 15.62
CA LEU A 275 3.32 10.60 15.89
C LEU A 275 3.31 9.65 14.68
N LEU A 276 2.17 9.54 13.99
CA LEU A 276 2.03 8.78 12.75
C LEU A 276 2.97 9.33 11.67
N GLY A 277 2.98 10.65 11.46
CA GLY A 277 3.84 11.30 10.49
C GLY A 277 5.34 11.06 10.75
N LYS A 278 5.76 11.06 12.02
CA LYS A 278 7.14 10.69 12.40
C LYS A 278 7.49 9.26 12.01
N VAL A 279 6.56 8.31 12.19
CA VAL A 279 6.75 6.91 11.76
C VAL A 279 6.94 6.84 10.26
N ALA A 280 6.06 7.49 9.49
CA ALA A 280 6.15 7.52 8.03
C ALA A 280 7.49 8.10 7.56
N THR A 281 7.93 9.20 8.17
CA THR A 281 9.23 9.83 7.87
C THR A 281 10.41 8.89 8.11
N VAL A 282 10.47 8.24 9.27
CA VAL A 282 11.59 7.32 9.58
C VAL A 282 11.55 6.11 8.65
N SER A 283 10.37 5.58 8.34
CA SER A 283 10.20 4.52 7.36
C SER A 283 10.73 4.94 5.99
N ALA A 284 10.37 6.13 5.50
CA ALA A 284 10.84 6.69 4.23
C ALA A 284 12.38 6.83 4.22
N GLN A 285 12.98 7.35 5.29
CA GLN A 285 14.43 7.53 5.40
C GLN A 285 15.20 6.20 5.40
N ILE A 286 14.72 5.15 6.08
CA ILE A 286 15.36 3.83 6.04
C ILE A 286 15.30 3.25 4.63
N ASN A 287 14.19 3.45 3.92
CA ASN A 287 13.98 2.90 2.58
C ASN A 287 14.66 3.70 1.47
N GLN A 288 15.12 4.93 1.73
CA GLN A 288 15.73 5.82 0.74
C GLN A 288 16.93 5.19 0.02
N ARG A 289 17.70 4.34 0.67
CA ARG A 289 18.85 3.67 0.04
C ARG A 289 18.46 2.53 -0.91
N PHE A 290 17.23 2.03 -0.88
CA PHE A 290 16.76 0.94 -1.72
C PHE A 290 15.90 1.43 -2.87
N LEU A 291 15.09 2.42 -2.60
CA LEU A 291 14.19 3.05 -3.57
C LEU A 291 14.23 4.57 -3.34
N PRO A 292 15.27 5.25 -3.80
CA PRO A 292 15.47 6.66 -3.52
C PRO A 292 14.37 7.52 -4.15
N LYS A 293 13.91 8.50 -3.37
CA LYS A 293 13.11 9.62 -3.85
C LYS A 293 14.05 10.82 -3.92
N PRO A 294 14.34 11.37 -5.13
CA PRO A 294 15.35 12.41 -5.30
C PRO A 294 15.14 13.62 -4.38
N ASP A 295 13.88 14.04 -4.20
CA ASP A 295 13.52 15.25 -3.46
C ASP A 295 13.06 14.99 -2.01
N LEU A 296 13.38 13.83 -1.42
CA LEU A 296 12.98 13.55 -0.04
C LEU A 296 13.49 14.61 0.95
N ASP A 297 14.74 15.05 0.84
CA ASP A 297 15.32 16.05 1.74
C ASP A 297 14.62 17.41 1.61
N PHE A 298 14.23 17.80 0.39
CA PHE A 298 13.42 19.00 0.14
C PHE A 298 12.04 18.86 0.81
N LEU A 299 11.35 17.74 0.63
CA LEU A 299 10.04 17.51 1.24
C LEU A 299 10.10 17.49 2.76
N LEU A 300 11.17 16.96 3.35
CA LEU A 300 11.42 17.00 4.79
C LEU A 300 11.64 18.43 5.29
N ALA A 301 12.33 19.28 4.51
CA ALA A 301 12.49 20.69 4.83
C ALA A 301 11.15 21.44 4.77
N VAL A 302 10.38 21.26 3.70
CA VAL A 302 9.03 21.83 3.54
C VAL A 302 8.12 21.39 4.69
N CYS A 303 8.09 20.10 5.00
CA CYS A 303 7.31 19.55 6.10
C CYS A 303 7.62 20.26 7.43
N ARG A 304 8.90 20.43 7.77
CA ARG A 304 9.32 21.09 8.99
C ARG A 304 8.94 22.57 9.04
N GLU A 305 9.17 23.29 7.94
CA GLU A 305 9.00 24.75 7.86
C GLU A 305 7.52 25.15 7.78
N GLU A 306 6.69 24.32 7.13
CA GLU A 306 5.25 24.57 7.02
C GLU A 306 4.42 23.89 8.14
N GLY A 307 5.08 23.27 9.12
CA GLY A 307 4.40 22.66 10.27
C GLY A 307 3.69 21.35 9.95
N GLY A 308 4.15 20.63 8.93
CA GLY A 308 3.73 19.26 8.65
C GLY A 308 4.10 18.29 9.76
N CYS A 309 3.46 17.14 9.77
CA CYS A 309 3.66 16.08 10.76
C CYS A 309 4.72 15.06 10.33
N GLY A 310 4.94 14.90 9.02
CA GLY A 310 5.90 13.97 8.46
C GLY A 310 5.74 13.81 6.95
N VAL A 311 6.59 12.96 6.38
CA VAL A 311 6.59 12.64 4.94
C VAL A 311 6.41 11.14 4.77
N GLN A 312 5.51 10.74 3.87
CA GLN A 312 5.33 9.37 3.43
C GLN A 312 5.80 9.21 1.98
N VAL A 313 6.16 8.00 1.56
CA VAL A 313 6.62 7.69 0.21
C VAL A 313 6.03 6.38 -0.29
N ALA A 314 5.84 6.26 -1.61
CA ALA A 314 5.48 4.99 -2.22
C ALA A 314 6.64 3.99 -2.18
N HIS A 315 6.34 2.71 -1.94
CA HIS A 315 7.30 1.61 -2.04
C HIS A 315 7.56 1.20 -3.48
N SER A 316 6.65 1.58 -4.37
CA SER A 316 6.77 1.44 -5.84
C SER A 316 6.36 2.76 -6.48
N GLY A 317 7.08 3.19 -7.53
CA GLY A 317 6.80 4.47 -8.18
C GLY A 317 7.43 5.68 -7.49
N THR A 318 6.99 6.86 -7.87
CA THR A 318 7.68 8.13 -7.63
C THR A 318 6.96 9.05 -6.64
N VAL A 319 5.73 8.72 -6.21
CA VAL A 319 4.97 9.62 -5.35
C VAL A 319 5.49 9.66 -3.91
N ALA A 320 5.41 10.86 -3.34
CA ALA A 320 5.62 11.15 -1.93
C ALA A 320 4.56 12.16 -1.46
N GLY A 321 4.38 12.33 -0.15
CA GLY A 321 3.42 13.28 0.38
C GLY A 321 3.77 13.80 1.76
N VAL A 322 3.45 15.08 1.98
CA VAL A 322 3.59 15.75 3.28
C VAL A 322 2.28 15.63 4.05
N ILE A 323 2.37 15.09 5.25
CA ILE A 323 1.23 14.79 6.14
C ILE A 323 0.96 15.99 7.05
N PHE A 324 -0.31 16.41 7.15
CA PHE A 324 -0.77 17.47 8.05
C PHE A 324 -1.88 16.96 8.98
N ASP A 325 -1.94 17.52 10.18
CA ASP A 325 -3.02 17.34 11.13
C ASP A 325 -4.08 18.43 10.91
N PRO A 326 -5.29 18.08 10.45
CA PRO A 326 -6.35 19.05 10.16
C PRO A 326 -6.86 19.78 11.40
N SER A 327 -6.63 19.24 12.60
CA SER A 327 -7.06 19.86 13.85
C SER A 327 -6.16 21.03 14.29
N ARG A 328 -4.99 21.19 13.70
CA ARG A 328 -4.07 22.28 14.02
C ARG A 328 -4.56 23.61 13.48
N ARG A 329 -4.45 24.64 14.33
CA ARG A 329 -4.77 26.00 13.90
C ARG A 329 -3.87 26.41 12.73
N GLY A 330 -4.48 26.92 11.66
CA GLY A 330 -3.76 27.34 10.45
C GLY A 330 -3.37 26.18 9.52
N ALA A 331 -3.96 25.00 9.66
CA ALA A 331 -3.70 23.83 8.79
C ALA A 331 -3.98 24.16 7.31
N VAL A 332 -5.06 24.90 7.01
CA VAL A 332 -5.41 25.32 5.63
C VAL A 332 -4.28 26.13 4.99
N ASP A 333 -3.81 27.17 5.70
CA ASP A 333 -2.73 28.03 5.20
C ASP A 333 -1.42 27.25 5.05
N ALA A 334 -1.13 26.34 5.99
CA ALA A 334 0.05 25.48 5.95
C ALA A 334 0.03 24.55 4.73
N VAL A 335 -1.10 23.90 4.45
CA VAL A 335 -1.31 23.06 3.28
C VAL A 335 -1.13 23.89 2.00
N ALA A 336 -1.77 25.06 1.92
CA ALA A 336 -1.65 25.94 0.73
C ALA A 336 -0.21 26.44 0.49
N ARG A 337 0.55 26.75 1.56
CA ARG A 337 1.97 27.11 1.41
C ARG A 337 2.82 25.91 0.99
N CYS A 338 2.55 24.73 1.56
CA CYS A 338 3.22 23.49 1.17
C CYS A 338 3.04 23.20 -0.32
N MET A 339 1.80 23.26 -0.82
CA MET A 339 1.50 23.06 -2.25
C MET A 339 2.31 24.03 -3.13
N ARG A 340 2.23 25.34 -2.86
CA ARG A 340 2.98 26.35 -3.63
C ARG A 340 4.49 26.06 -3.62
N ARG A 341 5.07 25.71 -2.49
CA ARG A 341 6.51 25.42 -2.39
C ARG A 341 6.91 24.19 -3.19
N ILE A 342 6.08 23.15 -3.22
CA ILE A 342 6.30 21.95 -4.01
C ILE A 342 6.26 22.31 -5.51
N GLU A 343 5.26 23.08 -5.94
CA GLU A 343 5.10 23.54 -7.32
C GLU A 343 6.22 24.52 -7.75
N ASP A 344 6.60 25.46 -6.89
CA ASP A 344 7.72 26.38 -7.14
C ASP A 344 9.07 25.65 -7.26
N HIS A 345 9.20 24.47 -6.61
CA HIS A 345 10.37 23.61 -6.77
C HIS A 345 10.37 22.82 -8.08
N GLY A 346 9.24 22.83 -8.81
CA GLY A 346 9.08 22.12 -10.08
C GLY A 346 8.55 20.67 -9.94
N LEU A 347 8.07 20.29 -8.75
CA LEU A 347 7.42 19.01 -8.56
C LEU A 347 5.92 19.14 -8.80
N PRO A 348 5.32 18.31 -9.67
CA PRO A 348 3.88 18.31 -9.86
C PRO A 348 3.16 17.88 -8.58
N THR A 349 2.23 18.70 -8.08
CA THR A 349 1.28 18.27 -7.05
C THR A 349 0.31 17.27 -7.69
N THR A 350 0.23 16.06 -7.15
CA THR A 350 -0.62 14.99 -7.71
C THR A 350 -2.03 15.00 -7.13
N ASN A 351 -2.16 15.36 -5.85
CA ASN A 351 -3.43 15.35 -5.13
C ASN A 351 -3.32 15.97 -3.74
N VAL A 352 -4.48 16.24 -3.13
CA VAL A 352 -4.62 16.54 -1.70
C VAL A 352 -5.63 15.55 -1.11
N ILE A 353 -5.14 14.53 -0.42
CA ILE A 353 -5.98 13.56 0.28
C ILE A 353 -6.53 14.21 1.55
N GLY A 354 -7.81 14.00 1.87
CA GLY A 354 -8.47 14.59 3.04
C GLY A 354 -8.73 16.09 2.88
N ALA A 355 -8.81 16.60 1.66
CA ALA A 355 -9.16 17.99 1.39
C ALA A 355 -10.55 18.38 1.93
N ASP A 356 -11.47 17.41 1.99
CA ASP A 356 -12.80 17.54 2.58
C ASP A 356 -12.78 17.81 4.10
N LEU A 357 -11.65 17.58 4.76
CA LEU A 357 -11.44 17.92 6.18
C LEU A 357 -11.08 19.39 6.39
N LEU A 358 -10.82 20.12 5.30
CA LEU A 358 -10.54 21.55 5.34
C LEU A 358 -11.84 22.34 5.24
N PRO A 359 -11.97 23.50 5.96
CA PRO A 359 -13.08 24.41 5.74
C PRO A 359 -13.15 24.85 4.27
N GLU A 360 -14.34 25.09 3.74
CA GLU A 360 -14.55 25.56 2.37
C GLU A 360 -13.65 26.75 2.03
N GLY A 361 -12.85 26.63 0.98
CA GLY A 361 -11.98 27.71 0.50
C GLY A 361 -10.63 27.28 -0.08
N LEU A 362 -10.24 26.01 0.04
CA LEU A 362 -9.12 25.49 -0.73
C LEU A 362 -9.64 24.89 -2.04
N ASP A 363 -9.29 25.51 -3.17
CA ASP A 363 -9.51 24.87 -4.48
C ASP A 363 -8.50 23.73 -4.61
N ALA A 364 -8.94 22.52 -4.22
CA ALA A 364 -8.13 21.31 -4.29
C ALA A 364 -8.11 20.70 -5.69
N SER A 365 -8.65 21.41 -6.69
CA SER A 365 -8.61 21.01 -8.08
C SER A 365 -7.20 21.19 -8.64
N VAL A 366 -6.38 20.15 -8.47
CA VAL A 366 -5.16 20.00 -9.25
C VAL A 366 -5.57 19.58 -10.64
N SER A 367 -5.30 20.44 -11.62
CA SER A 367 -5.58 20.24 -13.05
C SER A 367 -4.70 19.14 -13.67
#